data_957d6a287371c3cb98716ec67866ea37
#
_entry.id   957d6a287371c3cb98716ec67866ea37
#
_cell.length_a   1.000
_cell.length_b   1.000
_cell.length_c   1.000
_cell.angle_alpha   90.00
_cell.angle_beta   90.00
_cell.angle_gamma   90.00
#
_symmetry.space_group_name_H-M   'P 1'
#
loop_
_entity.id
_entity.type
_entity.pdbx_description
1 polymer ?
#
loop_
_entity_poly.entity_id
_entity_poly.type
_entity_poly.pdbx_seq_one_letter_code
_entity_poly.pdbx_strand_id
1 'polypeptide(L)'
;MPRRNTTWQSATLRFGMLGVAVPLSIGCGATEGPLVVRSHSGSAPAADAGGHDSSSVQMRPAIDVSWQVQLSGSFDASIDVALYYIDLDNLTSVERTALTNSGRHLACYLSAGSYEPWRSDAALFPTTVIGNALADYPDERWLDIRSTAVTSLMSARLDRFESNGCNSVAIANVTTSGENTGFDVTETDQSNYLIWLSNEIHRRGFLAGLATAEDRLGAMEPLFDWAYAQGCWVADHCSDYAPFVAATKAVLAVEFGDAATAPTLCSGVPGTGINLLIKPPDLGANRTACLP
;
A
#
# COMPACT_ATOMS: atom_id res chain seq x y z
N MET A 1 -7.34 13.68 -23.11
CA MET A 1 -7.01 14.52 -21.95
C MET A 1 -5.51 14.55 -21.83
N PRO A 2 -4.84 15.69 -21.62
CA PRO A 2 -3.38 15.73 -21.58
C PRO A 2 -2.85 15.00 -20.34
N ARG A 3 -1.95 14.04 -20.57
CA ARG A 3 -1.20 13.33 -19.53
C ARG A 3 -0.33 14.34 -18.79
N ARG A 4 -0.47 14.44 -17.46
CA ARG A 4 0.33 15.35 -16.65
C ARG A 4 1.73 14.78 -16.43
N ASN A 5 2.76 15.60 -16.73
CA ASN A 5 4.11 15.42 -16.23
C ASN A 5 4.12 15.89 -14.77
N THR A 6 4.03 14.98 -13.84
CA THR A 6 4.25 15.27 -12.41
C THR A 6 5.75 15.23 -12.16
N THR A 7 6.36 16.40 -12.03
CA THR A 7 7.73 16.52 -11.51
C THR A 7 7.66 16.39 -9.98
N TRP A 8 8.12 15.27 -9.48
CA TRP A 8 8.30 15.03 -8.05
C TRP A 8 9.45 15.91 -7.53
N GLN A 9 9.16 16.81 -6.62
CA GLN A 9 10.21 17.57 -5.92
C GLN A 9 10.56 16.80 -4.66
N SER A 10 11.85 16.53 -4.50
CA SER A 10 12.41 15.89 -3.29
C SER A 10 12.15 16.77 -2.07
N ALA A 11 11.21 16.36 -1.21
CA ALA A 11 10.99 17.00 0.07
C ALA A 11 12.09 16.59 1.04
N THR A 12 12.95 17.54 1.40
CA THR A 12 13.94 17.37 2.46
C THR A 12 13.23 17.49 3.81
N LEU A 13 12.98 16.36 4.46
CA LEU A 13 12.44 16.32 5.84
C LEU A 13 13.41 17.02 6.80
N ARG A 14 13.00 18.14 7.38
CA ARG A 14 13.66 18.74 8.54
C ARG A 14 13.03 18.20 9.81
N PHE A 15 13.72 17.28 10.47
CA PHE A 15 13.38 16.86 11.82
C PHE A 15 13.75 17.93 12.83
N GLY A 16 12.77 18.51 13.53
CA GLY A 16 12.95 19.28 14.74
C GLY A 16 12.89 18.33 15.95
N MET A 17 14.04 18.13 16.61
CA MET A 17 14.08 17.45 17.91
C MET A 17 13.46 18.35 18.98
N LEU A 18 12.35 17.91 19.57
CA LEU A 18 11.89 18.39 20.88
C LEU A 18 11.79 17.19 21.82
N GLY A 19 12.80 17.07 22.67
CA GLY A 19 12.80 16.10 23.75
C GLY A 19 11.84 16.52 24.87
N VAL A 20 10.91 15.67 25.22
CA VAL A 20 10.14 15.75 26.47
C VAL A 20 10.28 14.44 27.22
N ALA A 21 10.92 14.51 28.37
CA ALA A 21 11.01 13.42 29.33
C ALA A 21 9.72 13.33 30.15
N VAL A 22 9.13 12.16 30.24
CA VAL A 22 7.99 11.86 31.11
C VAL A 22 8.38 10.75 32.08
N PRO A 23 8.10 10.89 33.39
CA PRO A 23 8.51 9.90 34.40
C PRO A 23 7.57 8.68 34.45
N LEU A 24 8.19 7.52 34.72
CA LEU A 24 7.50 6.27 35.05
C LEU A 24 6.70 6.39 36.33
N SER A 25 5.45 5.95 36.32
CA SER A 25 4.70 5.55 37.50
C SER A 25 4.25 4.08 37.35
N ILE A 26 4.73 3.27 38.28
CA ILE A 26 4.40 1.86 38.46
C ILE A 26 3.07 1.77 39.20
N GLY A 27 2.10 1.04 38.66
CA GLY A 27 0.87 0.69 39.31
C GLY A 27 0.54 -0.79 39.14
N CYS A 28 0.50 -1.53 40.27
CA CYS A 28 0.18 -2.95 40.38
C CYS A 28 -1.32 -3.24 40.24
N GLY A 29 -1.63 -4.38 39.57
CA GLY A 29 -2.64 -5.33 40.08
C GLY A 29 -4.04 -5.28 39.49
N ALA A 30 -4.39 -6.35 38.75
CA ALA A 30 -5.64 -7.10 39.00
C ALA A 30 -5.62 -8.39 38.14
N THR A 31 -5.91 -9.49 38.84
CA THR A 31 -6.08 -10.86 38.33
C THR A 31 -7.49 -11.04 37.75
N GLU A 32 -7.60 -11.51 36.55
CA GLU A 32 -8.87 -12.00 36.00
C GLU A 32 -8.78 -13.48 35.63
N GLY A 33 -9.81 -14.26 36.05
CA GLY A 33 -9.93 -15.68 35.91
C GLY A 33 -10.41 -16.14 34.53
N PRO A 34 -10.42 -17.47 34.25
CA PRO A 34 -10.61 -18.01 32.93
C PRO A 34 -12.07 -17.99 32.46
N LEU A 35 -12.31 -17.52 31.24
CA LEU A 35 -13.59 -17.59 30.53
C LEU A 35 -13.84 -19.00 30.00
N VAL A 36 -14.93 -19.59 30.45
CA VAL A 36 -15.46 -20.88 29.99
C VAL A 36 -16.18 -20.71 28.65
N VAL A 37 -15.65 -21.27 27.59
CA VAL A 37 -16.31 -21.34 26.27
C VAL A 37 -17.28 -22.51 26.26
N ARG A 38 -18.58 -22.23 26.16
CA ARG A 38 -19.62 -23.25 25.89
C ARG A 38 -19.75 -23.49 24.40
N SER A 39 -19.47 -24.72 23.98
CA SER A 39 -19.75 -25.21 22.63
C SER A 39 -21.23 -25.48 22.45
N HIS A 40 -21.87 -24.85 21.47
CA HIS A 40 -23.19 -25.24 20.97
C HIS A 40 -23.02 -26.00 19.66
N SER A 41 -23.30 -27.28 19.68
CA SER A 41 -23.46 -28.11 18.49
C SER A 41 -24.88 -27.90 17.94
N GLY A 42 -24.99 -27.20 16.82
CA GLY A 42 -26.23 -27.09 16.04
C GLY A 42 -25.97 -27.58 14.62
N SER A 43 -26.58 -28.74 14.28
CA SER A 43 -26.60 -29.28 12.93
C SER A 43 -27.47 -28.43 12.03
N ALA A 44 -26.96 -27.88 10.93
CA ALA A 44 -27.72 -27.26 9.86
C ALA A 44 -27.73 -28.17 8.60
N PRO A 45 -28.81 -28.12 7.81
CA PRO A 45 -28.99 -29.04 6.69
C PRO A 45 -28.11 -28.66 5.48
N ALA A 46 -27.65 -29.67 4.75
CA ALA A 46 -26.88 -29.53 3.53
C ALA A 46 -27.71 -28.83 2.44
N ALA A 47 -27.21 -27.69 1.96
CA ALA A 47 -27.63 -27.08 0.71
C ALA A 47 -26.57 -27.40 -0.36
N ASP A 48 -27.06 -27.99 -1.43
CA ASP A 48 -26.33 -28.32 -2.65
C ASP A 48 -25.80 -27.05 -3.29
N ALA A 49 -24.48 -26.87 -3.29
CA ALA A 49 -23.81 -25.73 -3.93
C ALA A 49 -22.99 -26.28 -5.09
N GLY A 50 -23.47 -26.01 -6.30
CA GLY A 50 -22.71 -26.21 -7.53
C GLY A 50 -21.36 -25.53 -7.43
N GLY A 51 -20.28 -26.32 -7.47
CA GLY A 51 -18.93 -25.86 -7.31
C GLY A 51 -18.47 -24.95 -8.44
N HIS A 52 -18.03 -23.76 -8.08
CA HIS A 52 -16.95 -23.06 -8.75
C HIS A 52 -15.77 -23.06 -7.78
N ASP A 53 -15.12 -24.22 -7.69
CA ASP A 53 -13.87 -24.36 -6.98
C ASP A 53 -12.73 -24.00 -7.95
N SER A 54 -12.35 -22.74 -7.93
CA SER A 54 -11.10 -22.21 -8.47
C SER A 54 -10.61 -21.12 -7.56
N SER A 55 -10.49 -21.39 -6.27
CA SER A 55 -9.67 -20.62 -5.39
C SER A 55 -8.20 -20.91 -5.72
N SER A 56 -7.65 -20.26 -6.74
CA SER A 56 -6.21 -20.11 -6.84
C SER A 56 -5.79 -19.31 -5.59
N VAL A 57 -5.24 -20.02 -4.61
CA VAL A 57 -4.61 -19.37 -3.46
C VAL A 57 -3.56 -18.44 -4.03
N GLN A 58 -3.80 -17.14 -3.99
CA GLN A 58 -2.83 -16.15 -4.46
C GLN A 58 -1.61 -16.26 -3.56
N MET A 59 -0.46 -16.64 -4.14
CA MET A 59 0.80 -16.69 -3.40
C MET A 59 1.30 -15.26 -3.16
N ARG A 60 1.72 -14.97 -1.94
CA ARG A 60 2.42 -13.71 -1.61
C ARG A 60 3.64 -13.55 -2.50
N PRO A 61 3.99 -12.32 -2.86
CA PRO A 61 5.26 -12.06 -3.55
C PRO A 61 6.44 -12.63 -2.76
N ALA A 62 7.35 -13.32 -3.46
CA ALA A 62 8.59 -13.77 -2.83
C ALA A 62 9.45 -12.55 -2.43
N ILE A 63 10.28 -12.70 -1.41
CA ILE A 63 11.12 -11.59 -0.91
C ILE A 63 12.11 -11.09 -1.98
N ASP A 64 12.52 -11.96 -2.90
CA ASP A 64 13.44 -11.71 -4.02
C ASP A 64 12.73 -11.60 -5.37
N VAL A 65 11.41 -11.39 -5.37
CA VAL A 65 10.62 -11.29 -6.61
C VAL A 65 11.20 -10.23 -7.55
N SER A 66 11.34 -10.56 -8.84
CA SER A 66 11.64 -9.53 -9.84
C SER A 66 10.41 -8.63 -10.02
N TRP A 67 10.59 -7.32 -9.91
CA TRP A 67 9.46 -6.42 -9.90
C TRP A 67 9.73 -5.08 -10.57
N GLN A 68 8.66 -4.39 -10.94
CA GLN A 68 8.68 -3.03 -11.46
C GLN A 68 7.58 -2.22 -10.79
N VAL A 69 7.89 -0.99 -10.42
CA VAL A 69 6.87 0.03 -10.17
C VAL A 69 6.84 1.01 -11.31
N GLN A 70 5.65 1.24 -11.87
CA GLN A 70 5.45 2.27 -12.89
C GLN A 70 4.12 2.97 -12.66
N LEU A 71 4.18 4.16 -12.04
CA LEU A 71 3.00 4.95 -11.70
C LEU A 71 2.84 6.16 -12.63
N SER A 72 3.79 6.39 -13.53
CA SER A 72 3.72 7.47 -14.51
C SER A 72 4.20 7.07 -15.90
N GLY A 73 3.96 7.96 -16.87
CA GLY A 73 4.39 7.77 -18.24
C GLY A 73 3.63 6.67 -19.01
N SER A 74 4.10 6.35 -20.22
CA SER A 74 3.55 5.23 -21.00
C SER A 74 4.11 3.92 -20.46
N PHE A 75 3.23 2.93 -20.27
CA PHE A 75 3.63 1.61 -19.79
C PHE A 75 4.67 0.97 -20.72
N ASP A 76 5.73 0.43 -20.13
CA ASP A 76 6.77 -0.29 -20.86
C ASP A 76 6.62 -1.80 -20.69
N ALA A 77 6.02 -2.44 -21.68
CA ALA A 77 5.81 -3.88 -21.70
C ALA A 77 7.08 -4.70 -21.93
N SER A 78 8.21 -4.07 -22.29
CA SER A 78 9.48 -4.76 -22.55
C SER A 78 10.22 -5.17 -21.28
N ILE A 79 9.85 -4.61 -20.12
CA ILE A 79 10.44 -4.94 -18.84
C ILE A 79 9.92 -6.31 -18.39
N ASP A 80 10.78 -7.33 -18.37
CA ASP A 80 10.41 -8.70 -18.03
C ASP A 80 10.59 -8.96 -16.52
N VAL A 81 9.50 -8.88 -15.78
CA VAL A 81 9.48 -9.07 -14.32
C VAL A 81 8.25 -9.89 -13.90
N ALA A 82 8.34 -10.53 -12.73
CA ALA A 82 7.26 -11.34 -12.20
C ALA A 82 6.13 -10.51 -11.58
N LEU A 83 6.44 -9.32 -11.03
CA LEU A 83 5.46 -8.44 -10.39
C LEU A 83 5.51 -7.02 -10.97
N TYR A 84 4.36 -6.51 -11.33
CA TYR A 84 4.18 -5.10 -11.68
C TYR A 84 3.35 -4.37 -10.63
N TYR A 85 3.89 -3.30 -10.06
CA TYR A 85 3.13 -2.34 -9.25
C TYR A 85 2.79 -1.13 -10.12
N ILE A 86 1.51 -0.95 -10.42
CA ILE A 86 1.05 -0.02 -11.45
C ILE A 86 -0.21 0.74 -11.04
N ASP A 87 -0.42 1.90 -11.66
CA ASP A 87 -1.70 2.56 -11.69
C ASP A 87 -2.52 2.07 -12.91
N LEU A 88 -3.67 1.44 -12.66
CA LEU A 88 -4.55 0.92 -13.71
C LEU A 88 -5.00 1.98 -14.71
N ASP A 89 -5.13 3.24 -14.29
CA ASP A 89 -5.60 4.32 -15.15
C ASP A 89 -4.51 4.75 -16.17
N ASN A 90 -3.25 4.35 -15.95
CA ASN A 90 -2.16 4.55 -16.89
C ASN A 90 -2.07 3.47 -17.98
N LEU A 91 -2.85 2.39 -17.86
CA LEU A 91 -2.87 1.30 -18.84
C LEU A 91 -4.03 1.44 -19.83
N THR A 92 -3.74 1.15 -21.08
CA THR A 92 -4.78 0.87 -22.08
C THR A 92 -5.44 -0.49 -21.81
N SER A 93 -6.63 -0.73 -22.37
CA SER A 93 -7.30 -2.03 -22.26
C SER A 93 -6.47 -3.17 -22.84
N VAL A 94 -5.69 -2.90 -23.91
CA VAL A 94 -4.81 -3.88 -24.54
C VAL A 94 -3.66 -4.27 -23.62
N GLU A 95 -2.99 -3.28 -22.99
CA GLU A 95 -1.91 -3.50 -22.03
C GLU A 95 -2.38 -4.28 -20.80
N ARG A 96 -3.56 -3.93 -20.25
CA ARG A 96 -4.17 -4.70 -19.14
C ARG A 96 -4.40 -6.16 -19.50
N THR A 97 -5.04 -6.40 -20.64
CA THR A 97 -5.31 -7.76 -21.12
C THR A 97 -4.00 -8.54 -21.32
N ALA A 98 -2.98 -7.92 -21.90
CA ALA A 98 -1.68 -8.55 -22.11
C ALA A 98 -1.01 -8.93 -20.77
N LEU A 99 -1.04 -8.03 -19.78
CA LEU A 99 -0.49 -8.30 -18.46
C LEU A 99 -1.24 -9.43 -17.74
N THR A 100 -2.58 -9.40 -17.73
CA THR A 100 -3.40 -10.44 -17.11
C THR A 100 -3.12 -11.81 -17.75
N ASN A 101 -3.04 -11.87 -19.10
CA ASN A 101 -2.78 -13.11 -19.82
C ASN A 101 -1.33 -13.61 -19.68
N SER A 102 -0.40 -12.77 -19.29
CA SER A 102 1.01 -13.15 -19.12
C SER A 102 1.28 -13.97 -17.84
N GLY A 103 0.29 -14.12 -16.96
CA GLY A 103 0.44 -14.80 -15.67
C GLY A 103 1.30 -14.04 -14.64
N ARG A 104 1.60 -12.76 -14.89
CA ARG A 104 2.38 -11.92 -13.98
C ARG A 104 1.52 -11.39 -12.87
N HIS A 105 2.14 -11.19 -11.72
CA HIS A 105 1.46 -10.61 -10.56
C HIS A 105 1.24 -9.11 -10.78
N LEU A 106 -0.03 -8.70 -10.78
CA LEU A 106 -0.43 -7.31 -10.95
C LEU A 106 -0.84 -6.72 -9.61
N ALA A 107 0.01 -5.85 -9.05
CA ALA A 107 -0.27 -5.06 -7.87
C ALA A 107 -0.81 -3.69 -8.30
N CYS A 108 -2.06 -3.41 -7.97
CA CYS A 108 -2.74 -2.19 -8.39
C CYS A 108 -2.64 -1.10 -7.31
N TYR A 109 -2.21 0.09 -7.72
CA TYR A 109 -2.13 1.26 -6.86
C TYR A 109 -3.52 1.78 -6.49
N LEU A 110 -3.73 2.05 -5.21
CA LEU A 110 -4.92 2.69 -4.68
C LEU A 110 -4.53 3.83 -3.74
N SER A 111 -4.74 5.08 -4.14
CA SER A 111 -4.77 6.19 -3.18
C SER A 111 -6.04 6.08 -2.35
N ALA A 112 -5.89 5.55 -1.13
CA ALA A 112 -7.03 5.24 -0.27
C ALA A 112 -7.38 6.37 0.71
N GLY A 113 -6.46 7.29 0.97
CA GLY A 113 -6.65 8.43 1.87
C GLY A 113 -6.63 9.79 1.20
N SER A 114 -6.41 9.86 -0.13
CA SER A 114 -6.45 11.13 -0.86
C SER A 114 -7.46 11.13 -2.01
N TYR A 115 -7.99 12.31 -2.25
CA TYR A 115 -8.80 12.68 -3.41
C TYR A 115 -7.88 13.11 -4.53
N GLU A 116 -7.98 12.43 -5.67
CA GLU A 116 -7.26 12.70 -6.90
C GLU A 116 -8.25 13.23 -7.95
N PRO A 117 -8.24 14.54 -8.28
CA PRO A 117 -9.29 15.15 -9.12
C PRO A 117 -9.32 14.64 -10.56
N TRP A 118 -8.28 13.95 -11.00
CA TRP A 118 -8.17 13.38 -12.35
C TRP A 118 -8.80 11.98 -12.48
N ARG A 119 -9.18 11.35 -11.37
CA ARG A 119 -9.83 10.03 -11.41
C ARG A 119 -11.24 10.14 -12.00
N SER A 120 -11.63 9.11 -12.73
CA SER A 120 -12.93 9.09 -13.40
C SER A 120 -14.14 9.15 -12.44
N ASP A 121 -13.93 8.73 -11.18
CA ASP A 121 -14.93 8.74 -10.11
C ASP A 121 -14.83 9.96 -9.19
N ALA A 122 -13.92 10.90 -9.45
CA ALA A 122 -13.67 12.06 -8.58
C ALA A 122 -14.96 12.86 -8.28
N ALA A 123 -15.84 13.02 -9.27
CA ALA A 123 -17.08 13.77 -9.12
C ALA A 123 -18.11 13.10 -8.17
N LEU A 124 -17.88 11.84 -7.77
CA LEU A 124 -18.76 11.12 -6.84
C LEU A 124 -18.44 11.41 -5.37
N PHE A 125 -17.27 11.99 -5.07
CA PHE A 125 -16.92 12.37 -3.70
C PHE A 125 -17.70 13.62 -3.28
N PRO A 126 -18.49 13.56 -2.20
CA PRO A 126 -19.10 14.77 -1.63
C PRO A 126 -18.01 15.77 -1.21
N THR A 127 -18.23 17.06 -1.44
CA THR A 127 -17.26 18.09 -1.07
C THR A 127 -16.96 18.13 0.43
N THR A 128 -17.89 17.66 1.25
CA THR A 128 -17.77 17.60 2.72
C THR A 128 -16.74 16.58 3.20
N VAL A 129 -16.31 15.63 2.37
CA VAL A 129 -15.27 14.63 2.70
C VAL A 129 -13.91 14.94 2.07
N ILE A 130 -13.79 16.07 1.36
CA ILE A 130 -12.56 16.51 0.70
C ILE A 130 -11.94 17.62 1.56
N GLY A 131 -10.77 17.34 2.11
CA GLY A 131 -10.09 18.20 3.06
C GLY A 131 -9.00 19.11 2.45
N ASN A 132 -7.92 19.32 3.19
CA ASN A 132 -6.79 20.14 2.77
C ASN A 132 -5.94 19.45 1.70
N ALA A 133 -5.13 20.20 0.97
CA ALA A 133 -4.15 19.66 0.05
C ALA A 133 -3.07 18.87 0.80
N LEU A 134 -2.55 17.81 0.19
CA LEU A 134 -1.37 17.11 0.68
C LEU A 134 -0.14 18.01 0.52
N ALA A 135 0.78 17.97 1.51
CA ALA A 135 1.97 18.84 1.50
C ALA A 135 2.87 18.56 0.28
N ASP A 136 3.11 17.29 -0.02
CA ASP A 136 4.00 16.85 -1.09
C ASP A 136 3.30 16.71 -2.45
N TYR A 137 1.97 16.65 -2.45
CA TYR A 137 1.12 16.48 -3.64
C TYR A 137 0.00 17.53 -3.66
N PRO A 138 0.29 18.79 -3.98
CA PRO A 138 -0.66 19.90 -3.83
C PRO A 138 -1.89 19.80 -4.74
N ASP A 139 -1.85 18.95 -5.76
CA ASP A 139 -2.99 18.64 -6.63
C ASP A 139 -3.94 17.59 -6.00
N GLU A 140 -3.50 16.90 -4.94
CA GLU A 140 -4.31 15.93 -4.17
C GLU A 140 -4.84 16.58 -2.89
N ARG A 141 -5.90 16.03 -2.35
CA ARG A 141 -6.51 16.50 -1.10
C ARG A 141 -6.82 15.32 -0.19
N TRP A 142 -6.62 15.50 1.11
CA TRP A 142 -6.97 14.49 2.09
C TRP A 142 -8.46 14.14 2.04
N LEU A 143 -8.78 12.88 2.30
CA LEU A 143 -10.15 12.41 2.46
C LEU A 143 -10.47 12.20 3.95
N ASP A 144 -11.73 12.47 4.34
CA ASP A 144 -12.22 12.05 5.65
C ASP A 144 -12.46 10.53 5.66
N ILE A 145 -11.45 9.79 6.06
CA ILE A 145 -11.45 8.31 6.08
C ILE A 145 -12.49 7.69 7.01
N ARG A 146 -13.12 8.49 7.89
CA ARG A 146 -14.21 8.06 8.80
C ARG A 146 -15.55 8.02 8.08
N SER A 147 -15.64 8.64 6.90
CA SER A 147 -16.89 8.78 6.15
C SER A 147 -17.28 7.50 5.43
N THR A 148 -18.55 7.12 5.58
CA THR A 148 -19.13 6.00 4.81
C THR A 148 -19.16 6.27 3.29
N ALA A 149 -19.21 7.54 2.87
CA ALA A 149 -19.10 7.87 1.45
C ALA A 149 -17.72 7.50 0.90
N VAL A 150 -16.64 7.75 1.68
CA VAL A 150 -15.27 7.37 1.30
C VAL A 150 -15.13 5.85 1.23
N THR A 151 -15.56 5.12 2.26
CA THR A 151 -15.47 3.65 2.27
C THR A 151 -16.29 3.01 1.15
N SER A 152 -17.46 3.56 0.80
CA SER A 152 -18.28 3.06 -0.32
C SER A 152 -17.56 3.25 -1.66
N LEU A 153 -16.92 4.40 -1.89
CA LEU A 153 -16.18 4.66 -3.13
C LEU A 153 -14.89 3.82 -3.23
N MET A 154 -14.19 3.60 -2.10
CA MET A 154 -13.04 2.69 -2.09
C MET A 154 -13.46 1.24 -2.36
N SER A 155 -14.61 0.80 -1.82
CA SER A 155 -15.16 -0.52 -2.16
C SER A 155 -15.45 -0.65 -3.67
N ALA A 156 -16.05 0.37 -4.28
CA ALA A 156 -16.29 0.38 -5.73
C ALA A 156 -14.98 0.39 -6.56
N ARG A 157 -13.92 1.07 -6.08
CA ARG A 157 -12.59 0.99 -6.71
C ARG A 157 -12.00 -0.41 -6.64
N LEU A 158 -12.17 -1.11 -5.51
CA LEU A 158 -11.74 -2.50 -5.36
C LEU A 158 -12.51 -3.45 -6.31
N ASP A 159 -13.83 -3.26 -6.49
CA ASP A 159 -14.62 -4.03 -7.46
C ASP A 159 -14.11 -3.79 -8.90
N ARG A 160 -13.69 -2.56 -9.21
CA ARG A 160 -13.07 -2.25 -10.50
C ARG A 160 -11.72 -2.98 -10.67
N PHE A 161 -10.93 -3.10 -9.62
CA PHE A 161 -9.65 -3.82 -9.67
C PHE A 161 -9.87 -5.31 -9.92
N GLU A 162 -10.87 -5.91 -9.31
CA GLU A 162 -11.26 -7.30 -9.53
C GLU A 162 -11.60 -7.53 -11.01
N SER A 163 -12.45 -6.68 -11.60
CA SER A 163 -12.84 -6.80 -13.01
C SER A 163 -11.71 -6.53 -14.01
N ASN A 164 -10.57 -5.99 -13.56
CA ASN A 164 -9.39 -5.70 -14.38
C ASN A 164 -8.18 -6.61 -14.10
N GLY A 165 -8.36 -7.69 -13.32
CA GLY A 165 -7.36 -8.74 -13.15
C GLY A 165 -6.21 -8.39 -12.22
N CYS A 166 -6.39 -7.45 -11.28
CA CYS A 166 -5.41 -7.23 -10.22
C CYS A 166 -5.28 -8.48 -9.34
N ASN A 167 -4.07 -8.77 -8.89
CA ASN A 167 -3.79 -9.87 -7.94
C ASN A 167 -3.61 -9.34 -6.52
N SER A 168 -3.10 -8.13 -6.39
CA SER A 168 -2.99 -7.43 -5.12
C SER A 168 -3.32 -5.95 -5.27
N VAL A 169 -3.60 -5.31 -4.13
CA VAL A 169 -3.86 -3.87 -4.04
C VAL A 169 -2.88 -3.26 -3.06
N ALA A 170 -2.10 -2.29 -3.52
CA ALA A 170 -1.21 -1.50 -2.69
C ALA A 170 -1.91 -0.20 -2.30
N ILE A 171 -2.19 -0.04 -1.01
CA ILE A 171 -2.85 1.15 -0.48
C ILE A 171 -1.84 2.23 -0.10
N ALA A 172 -2.06 3.43 -0.59
CA ALA A 172 -1.21 4.61 -0.36
C ALA A 172 -2.01 5.78 0.23
N ASN A 173 -1.28 6.79 0.72
CA ASN A 173 -1.82 8.03 1.29
C ASN A 173 -2.78 7.80 2.46
N VAL A 174 -2.48 6.83 3.34
CA VAL A 174 -3.34 6.45 4.48
C VAL A 174 -2.78 6.92 5.84
N THR A 175 -1.64 7.60 5.86
CA THR A 175 -1.07 8.25 7.05
C THR A 175 -1.78 9.58 7.27
N THR A 176 -2.98 9.55 7.85
CA THR A 176 -3.86 10.71 7.99
C THR A 176 -3.85 11.30 9.41
N SER A 177 -3.56 10.48 10.40
CA SER A 177 -3.44 10.90 11.79
C SER A 177 -2.19 11.74 11.98
N GLY A 178 -2.33 12.91 12.60
CA GLY A 178 -1.23 13.86 12.78
C GLY A 178 -1.00 14.80 11.59
N GLU A 179 -1.61 14.52 10.44
CA GLU A 179 -1.53 15.37 9.26
C GLU A 179 -2.56 16.51 9.29
N ASN A 180 -2.25 17.60 8.58
CA ASN A 180 -3.19 18.70 8.41
C ASN A 180 -4.25 18.37 7.35
N THR A 181 -5.06 17.35 7.64
CA THR A 181 -6.08 16.86 6.71
C THR A 181 -7.28 17.79 6.53
N GLY A 182 -7.52 18.71 7.47
CA GLY A 182 -8.76 19.48 7.57
C GLY A 182 -9.85 18.75 8.37
N PHE A 183 -9.54 17.57 8.90
CA PHE A 183 -10.43 16.73 9.71
C PHE A 183 -9.72 16.32 11.01
N ASP A 184 -10.49 16.10 12.06
CA ASP A 184 -9.98 15.58 13.33
C ASP A 184 -9.91 14.05 13.27
N VAL A 185 -8.88 13.54 12.56
CA VAL A 185 -8.63 12.11 12.39
C VAL A 185 -7.68 11.63 13.47
N THR A 186 -8.16 10.70 14.30
CA THR A 186 -7.35 10.08 15.35
C THR A 186 -6.53 8.89 14.84
N GLU A 187 -5.52 8.47 15.62
CA GLU A 187 -4.77 7.22 15.36
C GLU A 187 -5.68 5.99 15.34
N THR A 188 -6.72 6.00 16.17
CA THR A 188 -7.74 4.94 16.20
C THR A 188 -8.55 4.91 14.90
N ASP A 189 -8.96 6.07 14.39
CA ASP A 189 -9.68 6.17 13.12
C ASP A 189 -8.83 5.64 11.96
N GLN A 190 -7.56 6.04 11.89
CA GLN A 190 -6.63 5.55 10.88
C GLN A 190 -6.43 4.03 11.00
N SER A 191 -6.23 3.50 12.19
CA SER A 191 -6.06 2.06 12.41
C SER A 191 -7.31 1.29 11.99
N ASN A 192 -8.51 1.76 12.37
CA ASN A 192 -9.78 1.14 11.98
C ASN A 192 -9.98 1.14 10.46
N TYR A 193 -9.58 2.23 9.80
CA TYR A 193 -9.66 2.34 8.35
C TYR A 193 -8.69 1.37 7.64
N LEU A 194 -7.46 1.23 8.12
CA LEU A 194 -6.48 0.26 7.61
C LEU A 194 -6.96 -1.18 7.78
N ILE A 195 -7.52 -1.53 8.95
CA ILE A 195 -8.13 -2.84 9.22
C ILE A 195 -9.27 -3.10 8.24
N TRP A 196 -10.16 -2.11 8.06
CA TRP A 196 -11.29 -2.23 7.13
C TRP A 196 -10.81 -2.43 5.69
N LEU A 197 -9.83 -1.64 5.20
CA LEU A 197 -9.26 -1.77 3.86
C LEU A 197 -8.66 -3.15 3.63
N SER A 198 -7.84 -3.62 4.55
CA SER A 198 -7.23 -4.95 4.47
C SER A 198 -8.29 -6.05 4.36
N ASN A 199 -9.33 -6.01 5.21
CA ASN A 199 -10.43 -6.96 5.17
C ASN A 199 -11.20 -6.91 3.84
N GLU A 200 -11.48 -5.72 3.30
CA GLU A 200 -12.17 -5.56 2.02
C GLU A 200 -11.34 -6.05 0.83
N ILE A 201 -10.02 -5.87 0.89
CA ILE A 201 -9.07 -6.39 -0.10
C ILE A 201 -9.07 -7.93 -0.06
N HIS A 202 -8.86 -8.52 1.13
CA HIS A 202 -8.84 -9.98 1.29
C HIS A 202 -10.18 -10.64 0.96
N ARG A 203 -11.31 -10.01 1.31
CA ARG A 203 -12.65 -10.52 1.00
C ARG A 203 -12.87 -10.72 -0.51
N ARG A 204 -12.20 -9.94 -1.35
CA ARG A 204 -12.20 -10.07 -2.82
C ARG A 204 -11.12 -11.02 -3.35
N GLY A 205 -10.37 -11.69 -2.48
CA GLY A 205 -9.30 -12.61 -2.86
C GLY A 205 -8.00 -11.92 -3.29
N PHE A 206 -7.85 -10.61 -3.10
CA PHE A 206 -6.59 -9.91 -3.34
C PHE A 206 -5.61 -10.09 -2.18
N LEU A 207 -4.32 -9.92 -2.47
CA LEU A 207 -3.31 -9.67 -1.46
C LEU A 207 -3.26 -8.17 -1.13
N ALA A 208 -3.10 -7.84 0.15
CA ALA A 208 -3.00 -6.48 0.63
C ALA A 208 -1.54 -6.02 0.72
N GLY A 209 -1.19 -4.94 0.01
CA GLY A 209 0.09 -4.24 0.10
C GLY A 209 -0.04 -2.93 0.86
N LEU A 210 0.85 -2.68 1.81
CA LEU A 210 0.92 -1.42 2.56
C LEU A 210 2.00 -0.53 1.96
N ALA A 211 1.61 0.59 1.34
CA ALA A 211 2.54 1.49 0.66
C ALA A 211 2.85 2.78 1.43
N THR A 212 2.18 3.03 2.54
CA THR A 212 2.45 4.12 3.49
C THR A 212 1.97 3.68 4.88
N ALA A 213 2.14 4.47 5.89
CA ALA A 213 1.85 4.21 7.32
C ALA A 213 3.06 3.65 8.08
N GLU A 214 4.21 4.26 7.83
CA GLU A 214 5.50 3.91 8.45
C GLU A 214 5.44 3.97 9.98
N ASP A 215 4.62 4.86 10.53
CA ASP A 215 4.41 5.06 11.97
C ASP A 215 3.77 3.85 12.68
N ARG A 216 3.22 2.88 11.93
CA ARG A 216 2.48 1.75 12.51
C ARG A 216 2.75 0.40 11.84
N LEU A 217 3.86 0.25 11.13
CA LEU A 217 4.22 -0.97 10.39
C LEU A 217 4.13 -2.24 11.25
N GLY A 218 4.62 -2.19 12.49
CA GLY A 218 4.58 -3.34 13.39
C GLY A 218 3.17 -3.77 13.78
N ALA A 219 2.24 -2.83 13.95
CA ALA A 219 0.86 -3.13 14.28
C ALA A 219 0.05 -3.59 13.05
N MET A 220 0.44 -3.14 11.86
CA MET A 220 -0.25 -3.43 10.61
C MET A 220 0.29 -4.68 9.90
N GLU A 221 1.52 -5.11 10.21
CA GLU A 221 2.15 -6.26 9.55
C GLU A 221 1.24 -7.49 9.49
N PRO A 222 0.53 -7.91 10.56
CA PRO A 222 -0.33 -9.10 10.51
C PRO A 222 -1.48 -9.00 9.50
N LEU A 223 -1.86 -7.79 9.11
CA LEU A 223 -3.01 -7.51 8.24
C LEU A 223 -2.63 -7.38 6.77
N PHE A 224 -1.33 -7.21 6.46
CA PHE A 224 -0.86 -6.99 5.11
C PHE A 224 0.09 -8.10 4.65
N ASP A 225 0.06 -8.42 3.36
CA ASP A 225 0.81 -9.52 2.77
C ASP A 225 2.21 -9.12 2.31
N TRP A 226 2.42 -7.85 2.03
CA TRP A 226 3.68 -7.25 1.63
C TRP A 226 3.69 -5.75 1.92
N ALA A 227 4.86 -5.12 1.85
CA ALA A 227 5.00 -3.69 2.03
C ALA A 227 5.73 -3.04 0.86
N TYR A 228 5.43 -1.77 0.61
CA TYR A 228 6.17 -0.90 -0.30
C TYR A 228 6.77 0.26 0.48
N ALA A 229 8.06 0.48 0.30
CA ALA A 229 8.81 1.56 0.92
C ALA A 229 9.32 2.54 -0.14
N GLN A 230 9.34 3.83 0.17
CA GLN A 230 9.85 4.84 -0.72
C GLN A 230 10.80 5.78 0.02
N GLY A 231 12.04 5.88 -0.46
CA GLY A 231 13.05 6.77 0.13
C GLY A 231 13.61 6.32 1.48
N CYS A 232 13.30 5.11 1.94
CA CYS A 232 13.71 4.65 3.27
C CYS A 232 15.21 4.40 3.39
N TRP A 233 15.91 4.11 2.27
CA TRP A 233 17.31 3.73 2.27
C TRP A 233 18.23 4.90 2.59
N VAL A 234 18.09 5.99 1.86
CA VAL A 234 18.89 7.22 2.09
C VAL A 234 18.49 7.90 3.40
N ALA A 235 17.22 7.84 3.76
CA ALA A 235 16.71 8.40 5.01
C ALA A 235 17.02 7.55 6.26
N ASP A 236 17.67 6.37 6.08
CA ASP A 236 18.10 5.46 7.16
C ASP A 236 16.96 4.96 8.06
N HIS A 237 15.78 4.73 7.48
CA HIS A 237 14.63 4.18 8.23
C HIS A 237 14.03 2.91 7.60
N CYS A 238 14.75 2.24 6.69
CA CYS A 238 14.30 0.94 6.17
C CYS A 238 14.18 -0.14 7.27
N SER A 239 14.85 0.05 8.42
CA SER A 239 14.69 -0.81 9.60
C SER A 239 13.27 -0.83 10.17
N ASP A 240 12.45 0.17 9.90
CA ASP A 240 11.06 0.22 10.33
C ASP A 240 10.22 -0.90 9.71
N TYR A 241 10.66 -1.43 8.56
CA TYR A 241 10.04 -2.57 7.87
C TYR A 241 10.48 -3.94 8.42
N ALA A 242 11.32 -3.99 9.46
CA ALA A 242 11.78 -5.23 10.08
C ALA A 242 10.65 -6.20 10.47
N PRO A 243 9.45 -5.78 10.90
CA PRO A 243 8.34 -6.70 11.15
C PRO A 243 7.96 -7.53 9.91
N PHE A 244 7.89 -6.90 8.72
CA PHE A 244 7.60 -7.60 7.46
C PHE A 244 8.72 -8.56 7.07
N VAL A 245 9.97 -8.13 7.18
CA VAL A 245 11.15 -8.96 6.91
C VAL A 245 11.17 -10.18 7.83
N ALA A 246 10.92 -10.00 9.13
CA ALA A 246 10.88 -11.08 10.11
C ALA A 246 9.73 -12.08 9.84
N ALA A 247 8.61 -11.60 9.31
CA ALA A 247 7.48 -12.43 8.88
C ALA A 247 7.68 -13.06 7.48
N THR A 248 8.85 -12.90 6.86
CA THR A 248 9.15 -13.39 5.50
C THR A 248 8.17 -12.82 4.45
N LYS A 249 7.72 -11.59 4.64
CA LYS A 249 6.90 -10.84 3.69
C LYS A 249 7.78 -9.92 2.86
N ALA A 250 7.49 -9.81 1.56
CA ALA A 250 8.26 -8.95 0.67
C ALA A 250 8.18 -7.49 1.10
N VAL A 251 9.34 -6.83 1.19
CA VAL A 251 9.46 -5.38 1.29
C VAL A 251 10.04 -4.88 -0.01
N LEU A 252 9.19 -4.33 -0.86
CA LEU A 252 9.54 -3.78 -2.16
C LEU A 252 9.87 -2.30 -1.97
N ALA A 253 11.13 -1.92 -2.12
CA ALA A 253 11.57 -0.57 -1.83
C ALA A 253 12.04 0.18 -3.09
N VAL A 254 11.80 1.47 -3.13
CA VAL A 254 12.34 2.38 -4.13
C VAL A 254 13.20 3.43 -3.47
N GLU A 255 14.40 3.62 -4.02
CA GLU A 255 15.22 4.79 -3.72
C GLU A 255 15.37 5.64 -4.97
N PHE A 256 15.40 6.96 -4.77
CA PHE A 256 15.50 7.88 -5.90
C PHE A 256 16.94 8.07 -6.35
N GLY A 257 17.17 7.89 -7.64
CA GLY A 257 18.48 7.97 -8.27
C GLY A 257 18.43 7.53 -9.72
N ASP A 258 19.62 7.29 -10.25
CA ASP A 258 19.84 6.85 -11.62
C ASP A 258 20.86 5.70 -11.70
N ALA A 259 21.20 5.26 -12.89
CA ALA A 259 22.18 4.19 -13.10
C ALA A 259 23.59 4.55 -12.58
N ALA A 260 23.93 5.82 -12.45
CA ALA A 260 25.24 6.25 -11.94
C ALA A 260 25.32 6.17 -10.41
N THR A 261 24.22 6.44 -9.73
CA THR A 261 24.12 6.37 -8.26
C THR A 261 23.82 4.97 -7.75
N ALA A 262 23.25 4.10 -8.58
CA ALA A 262 22.84 2.75 -8.21
C ALA A 262 23.96 1.91 -7.58
N PRO A 263 25.23 1.86 -8.05
CA PRO A 263 26.26 1.04 -7.40
C PRO A 263 26.50 1.40 -5.93
N THR A 264 26.43 2.69 -5.60
CA THR A 264 26.59 3.16 -4.22
C THR A 264 25.36 2.80 -3.37
N LEU A 265 24.16 3.05 -3.88
CA LEU A 265 22.91 2.80 -3.16
C LEU A 265 22.68 1.29 -2.94
N CYS A 266 23.04 0.45 -3.92
CA CYS A 266 22.83 -0.99 -3.83
C CYS A 266 23.86 -1.71 -2.93
N SER A 267 25.01 -1.10 -2.61
CA SER A 267 26.13 -1.79 -1.95
C SER A 267 25.81 -2.35 -0.56
N GLY A 268 24.84 -1.77 0.14
CA GLY A 268 24.44 -2.18 1.49
C GLY A 268 23.19 -3.06 1.54
N VAL A 269 22.55 -3.34 0.40
CA VAL A 269 21.27 -4.05 0.33
C VAL A 269 21.34 -5.56 0.60
N PRO A 270 22.39 -6.29 0.15
CA PRO A 270 22.45 -7.74 0.34
C PRO A 270 22.29 -8.16 1.81
N GLY A 271 21.40 -9.11 2.05
CA GLY A 271 21.15 -9.66 3.39
C GLY A 271 20.21 -8.84 4.29
N THR A 272 19.68 -7.70 3.82
CA THR A 272 18.73 -6.88 4.60
C THR A 272 17.29 -7.39 4.55
N GLY A 273 16.95 -8.22 3.55
CA GLY A 273 15.56 -8.62 3.25
C GLY A 273 14.75 -7.55 2.53
N ILE A 274 15.40 -6.44 2.12
CA ILE A 274 14.78 -5.37 1.32
C ILE A 274 15.05 -5.62 -0.17
N ASN A 275 14.01 -5.59 -0.98
CA ASN A 275 14.11 -5.73 -2.44
C ASN A 275 14.07 -4.33 -3.07
N LEU A 276 15.25 -3.76 -3.33
CA LEU A 276 15.41 -2.36 -3.69
C LEU A 276 15.53 -2.13 -5.20
N LEU A 277 14.76 -1.17 -5.70
CA LEU A 277 14.94 -0.55 -7.01
C LEU A 277 15.44 0.89 -6.89
N ILE A 278 16.37 1.27 -7.75
CA ILE A 278 16.72 2.67 -7.96
C ILE A 278 15.87 3.19 -9.12
N LYS A 279 15.16 4.27 -8.89
CA LYS A 279 14.19 4.85 -9.82
C LYS A 279 14.37 6.36 -9.95
N PRO A 280 14.08 6.96 -11.12
CA PRO A 280 13.89 8.39 -11.18
C PRO A 280 12.63 8.81 -10.38
N PRO A 281 12.57 10.07 -9.90
CA PRO A 281 11.47 10.55 -9.05
C PRO A 281 10.08 10.47 -9.69
N ASP A 282 9.98 10.42 -10.99
CA ASP A 282 8.71 10.31 -11.73
C ASP A 282 8.07 8.93 -11.66
N LEU A 283 8.77 7.91 -11.14
CA LEU A 283 8.36 6.51 -11.12
C LEU A 283 7.91 5.99 -12.51
N GLY A 284 8.56 6.48 -13.57
CA GLY A 284 8.35 6.01 -14.94
C GLY A 284 8.94 4.62 -15.22
N ALA A 285 9.20 4.30 -16.48
CA ALA A 285 9.69 2.97 -16.87
C ALA A 285 11.13 2.67 -16.40
N ASN A 286 12.02 3.68 -16.36
CA ASN A 286 13.42 3.48 -16.01
C ASN A 286 13.61 2.90 -14.61
N ARG A 287 14.51 1.92 -14.50
CA ARG A 287 14.85 1.27 -13.22
C ARG A 287 16.26 0.68 -13.24
N THR A 288 16.88 0.57 -12.07
CA THR A 288 18.02 -0.30 -11.80
C THR A 288 17.69 -1.16 -10.58
N ALA A 289 17.73 -2.48 -10.74
CA ALA A 289 17.50 -3.37 -9.61
C ALA A 289 18.79 -3.56 -8.82
N CYS A 290 18.71 -3.40 -7.50
CA CYS A 290 19.73 -3.90 -6.60
C CYS A 290 19.50 -5.41 -6.44
N LEU A 291 20.53 -6.22 -6.69
CA LEU A 291 20.43 -7.65 -6.42
C LEU A 291 20.37 -7.86 -4.90
N PRO A 292 19.43 -8.70 -4.41
CA PRO A 292 19.32 -9.00 -2.96
C PRO A 292 20.49 -9.77 -2.42
#